data_1bd1be5790e988fa8123debfbac85502
#
_entry.id   1bd1be5790e988fa8123debfbac85502
#
_cell.length_a   1.000
_cell.length_b   1.000
_cell.length_c   1.000
_cell.angle_alpha   90.00
_cell.angle_beta   90.00
_cell.angle_gamma   90.00
#
_symmetry.space_group_name_H-M   'P 1'
#
loop_
_entity.id
_entity.type
_entity.pdbx_description
1 polymer ?
#
loop_
_entity_poly.entity_id
_entity_poly.type
_entity_poly.pdbx_seq_one_letter_code
_entity_poly.pdbx_strand_id
1 'polypeptide(L)'
;RDLVRSRGLGDVYKRQIIEMALMFGGAFLLHRANYVLVLIREKTMLPFLFYVLFISTNPDFFPLKSTSVGVFCLILAIYQLFTTYHDPEAREKAYSAALLIGIGSLLWVHLLWFLPLFWLGMYNFRSLTSRTFIASLLGVATVYWFLLGWCVWQRDFMLFNVPFSTLFKVRLLATDGIVLLDWISIMAIALLTVVASLNIVMHDTEDSLRSRQFLSFLIAMSVWAFSLYFLYDQVSEEFLETACVPASILIAHFFTVTRGKIVFWSFFTTVAVLVATLFIRIWNFL
;
A
#
# COMPACT_ATOMS: atom_id res chain seq x y z
N ARG A 1 16.09 -8.23 37.96
CA ARG A 1 16.48 -7.43 36.76
C ARG A 1 16.42 -8.26 35.49
N ASP A 2 16.85 -9.50 35.48
CA ASP A 2 16.91 -10.36 34.27
C ASP A 2 15.50 -10.80 33.76
N LEU A 3 14.53 -10.98 34.64
CA LEU A 3 13.14 -11.32 34.26
C LEU A 3 12.40 -10.18 33.54
N VAL A 4 12.71 -8.94 33.86
CA VAL A 4 12.14 -7.76 33.15
C VAL A 4 12.78 -7.60 31.77
N ARG A 5 14.09 -7.86 31.67
CA ARG A 5 14.84 -7.82 30.41
C ARG A 5 14.40 -8.94 29.45
N SER A 6 14.13 -10.13 29.96
CA SER A 6 13.65 -11.26 29.16
C SER A 6 12.20 -11.07 28.65
N ARG A 7 11.32 -10.44 29.46
CA ARG A 7 9.97 -10.07 29.01
C ARG A 7 9.99 -9.02 27.88
N GLY A 8 10.84 -8.00 28.01
CA GLY A 8 11.00 -6.98 26.96
C GLY A 8 11.52 -7.56 25.64
N LEU A 9 12.51 -8.45 25.70
CA LEU A 9 13.01 -9.16 24.51
C LEU A 9 11.93 -10.02 23.86
N GLY A 10 11.15 -10.77 24.65
CA GLY A 10 10.06 -11.59 24.11
C GLY A 10 8.98 -10.78 23.38
N ASP A 11 8.68 -9.57 23.84
CA ASP A 11 7.69 -8.72 23.20
C ASP A 11 8.21 -8.08 21.91
N VAL A 12 9.52 -7.79 21.83
CA VAL A 12 10.16 -7.32 20.60
C VAL A 12 10.12 -8.40 19.51
N TYR A 13 10.49 -9.65 19.86
CA TYR A 13 10.41 -10.77 18.92
C TYR A 13 8.99 -11.04 18.42
N LYS A 14 7.98 -10.97 19.31
CA LYS A 14 6.57 -11.15 18.91
C LYS A 14 6.16 -10.08 17.89
N ARG A 15 6.50 -8.82 18.11
CA ARG A 15 6.20 -7.73 17.16
C ARG A 15 6.86 -7.96 15.81
N GLN A 16 8.12 -8.37 15.78
CA GLN A 16 8.82 -8.68 14.54
C GLN A 16 8.19 -9.84 13.78
N ILE A 17 7.78 -10.92 14.48
CA ILE A 17 7.10 -12.06 13.86
C ILE A 17 5.76 -11.63 13.25
N ILE A 18 4.99 -10.80 13.95
CA ILE A 18 3.72 -10.29 13.44
C ILE A 18 3.95 -9.42 12.20
N GLU A 19 4.96 -8.55 12.22
CA GLU A 19 5.31 -7.71 11.08
C GLU A 19 5.71 -8.56 9.86
N MET A 20 6.57 -9.55 10.05
CA MET A 20 6.93 -10.49 9.00
C MET A 20 5.70 -11.24 8.46
N ALA A 21 4.78 -11.65 9.33
CA ALA A 21 3.55 -12.32 8.90
C ALA A 21 2.64 -11.38 8.08
N LEU A 22 2.53 -10.10 8.44
CA LEU A 22 1.78 -9.11 7.66
C LEU A 22 2.44 -8.83 6.31
N MET A 23 3.76 -8.67 6.27
CA MET A 23 4.52 -8.45 5.04
C MET A 23 4.36 -9.63 4.07
N PHE A 24 4.62 -10.86 4.51
CA PHE A 24 4.47 -12.05 3.67
C PHE A 24 3.01 -12.32 3.32
N GLY A 25 2.07 -12.08 4.24
CA GLY A 25 0.64 -12.19 4.01
C GLY A 25 0.17 -11.19 2.94
N GLY A 26 0.60 -9.93 3.02
CA GLY A 26 0.36 -8.90 2.02
C GLY A 26 0.94 -9.26 0.65
N ALA A 27 2.20 -9.70 0.61
CA ALA A 27 2.86 -10.16 -0.61
C ALA A 27 2.10 -11.34 -1.25
N PHE A 28 1.66 -12.31 -0.44
CA PHE A 28 0.87 -13.44 -0.91
C PHE A 28 -0.50 -13.02 -1.45
N LEU A 29 -1.16 -12.06 -0.79
CA LEU A 29 -2.43 -11.50 -1.27
C LEU A 29 -2.26 -10.78 -2.60
N LEU A 30 -1.17 -10.02 -2.80
CA LEU A 30 -0.86 -9.38 -4.08
C LEU A 30 -0.61 -10.41 -5.18
N HIS A 31 0.14 -11.47 -4.88
CA HIS A 31 0.32 -12.58 -5.81
C HIS A 31 -1.01 -13.26 -6.16
N ARG A 32 -1.85 -13.54 -5.15
CA ARG A 32 -3.17 -14.14 -5.34
C ARG A 32 -4.09 -13.22 -6.15
N ALA A 33 -4.08 -11.91 -5.87
CA ALA A 33 -4.82 -10.93 -6.64
C ALA A 33 -4.40 -10.96 -8.12
N ASN A 34 -3.10 -10.97 -8.39
CA ASN A 34 -2.58 -11.11 -9.74
C ASN A 34 -3.07 -12.39 -10.42
N TYR A 35 -3.04 -13.52 -9.71
CA TYR A 35 -3.44 -14.83 -10.26
C TYR A 35 -4.95 -14.90 -10.58
N VAL A 36 -5.82 -14.42 -9.66
CA VAL A 36 -7.28 -14.51 -9.76
C VAL A 36 -7.84 -13.46 -10.72
N LEU A 37 -7.32 -12.23 -10.65
CA LEU A 37 -7.83 -11.09 -11.41
C LEU A 37 -7.13 -10.92 -12.76
N VAL A 38 -6.04 -11.67 -12.99
CA VAL A 38 -5.22 -11.59 -14.21
C VAL A 38 -4.78 -10.15 -14.45
N LEU A 39 -4.14 -9.54 -13.44
CA LEU A 39 -3.62 -8.18 -13.55
C LEU A 39 -2.47 -8.12 -14.56
N ILE A 40 -1.61 -9.13 -14.51
CA ILE A 40 -0.51 -9.34 -15.44
C ILE A 40 -0.85 -10.53 -16.32
N ARG A 41 -0.63 -10.40 -17.62
CA ARG A 41 -0.96 -11.40 -18.64
C ARG A 41 -0.34 -12.78 -18.36
N GLU A 42 0.86 -12.80 -17.81
CA GLU A 42 1.58 -14.01 -17.43
C GLU A 42 1.46 -14.29 -15.92
N LYS A 43 1.30 -15.56 -15.56
CA LYS A 43 1.27 -15.97 -14.15
C LYS A 43 2.68 -15.90 -13.57
N THR A 44 2.97 -14.84 -12.82
CA THR A 44 4.28 -14.57 -12.25
C THR A 44 4.21 -14.33 -10.75
N MET A 45 5.28 -14.68 -10.04
CA MET A 45 5.47 -14.34 -8.62
C MET A 45 6.22 -13.00 -8.41
N LEU A 46 6.50 -12.26 -9.48
CA LEU A 46 7.25 -11.00 -9.38
C LEU A 46 6.59 -9.95 -8.46
N PRO A 47 5.24 -9.78 -8.43
CA PRO A 47 4.61 -8.86 -7.46
C PRO A 47 4.95 -9.19 -6.01
N PHE A 48 4.96 -10.48 -5.66
CA PHE A 48 5.39 -10.95 -4.34
C PHE A 48 6.84 -10.56 -4.05
N LEU A 49 7.74 -10.88 -4.99
CA LEU A 49 9.17 -10.62 -4.84
C LEU A 49 9.47 -9.13 -4.68
N PHE A 50 8.91 -8.28 -5.55
CA PHE A 50 9.16 -6.84 -5.49
C PHE A 50 8.57 -6.21 -4.22
N TYR A 51 7.38 -6.64 -3.80
CA TYR A 51 6.80 -6.13 -2.56
C TYR A 51 7.67 -6.44 -1.35
N VAL A 52 8.11 -7.70 -1.22
CA VAL A 52 9.02 -8.09 -0.13
C VAL A 52 10.35 -7.34 -0.21
N LEU A 53 10.94 -7.19 -1.40
CA LEU A 53 12.19 -6.44 -1.56
C LEU A 53 12.03 -4.97 -1.18
N PHE A 54 10.94 -4.29 -1.61
CA PHE A 54 10.73 -2.88 -1.30
C PHE A 54 10.55 -2.63 0.20
N ILE A 55 9.73 -3.45 0.87
CA ILE A 55 9.57 -3.36 2.32
C ILE A 55 10.89 -3.67 3.03
N SER A 56 11.64 -4.69 2.59
CA SER A 56 12.91 -5.08 3.21
C SER A 56 14.03 -4.05 3.03
N THR A 57 13.95 -3.19 2.00
CA THR A 57 14.99 -2.19 1.74
C THR A 57 14.99 -1.08 2.79
N ASN A 58 13.87 -0.82 3.46
CA ASN A 58 13.81 0.20 4.49
C ASN A 58 13.67 -0.43 5.90
N PRO A 59 14.70 -0.32 6.77
CA PRO A 59 14.66 -0.90 8.11
C PRO A 59 13.59 -0.30 9.01
N ASP A 60 13.14 0.92 8.71
CA ASP A 60 12.10 1.60 9.48
C ASP A 60 10.72 0.95 9.30
N PHE A 61 10.55 0.08 8.29
CA PHE A 61 9.32 -0.69 8.10
C PHE A 61 9.27 -1.97 8.96
N PHE A 62 10.40 -2.41 9.55
CA PHE A 62 10.46 -3.64 10.35
C PHE A 62 9.86 -3.58 11.76
N PRO A 63 9.85 -2.45 12.51
CA PRO A 63 9.09 -2.39 13.74
C PRO A 63 7.59 -2.44 13.42
N LEU A 64 6.83 -3.32 14.09
CA LEU A 64 5.38 -3.37 13.94
C LEU A 64 4.77 -1.99 14.17
N LYS A 65 4.31 -1.37 13.09
CA LYS A 65 3.63 -0.08 13.09
C LYS A 65 2.13 -0.27 12.86
N SER A 66 1.33 0.69 13.26
CA SER A 66 -0.10 0.75 12.94
C SER A 66 -0.34 0.76 11.42
N THR A 67 0.60 1.30 10.67
CA THR A 67 0.58 1.38 9.20
C THR A 67 0.60 0.02 8.54
N SER A 68 1.42 -0.92 9.01
CA SER A 68 1.54 -2.26 8.40
C SER A 68 0.19 -2.99 8.38
N VAL A 69 -0.60 -2.85 9.46
CA VAL A 69 -1.98 -3.38 9.50
C VAL A 69 -2.88 -2.59 8.55
N GLY A 70 -2.72 -1.26 8.49
CA GLY A 70 -3.45 -0.39 7.57
C GLY A 70 -3.20 -0.75 6.11
N VAL A 71 -1.94 -0.97 5.73
CA VAL A 71 -1.53 -1.39 4.38
C VAL A 71 -2.08 -2.77 4.04
N PHE A 72 -2.07 -3.70 5.00
CA PHE A 72 -2.69 -5.02 4.82
C PHE A 72 -4.20 -4.91 4.54
N CYS A 73 -4.92 -4.07 5.30
CA CYS A 73 -6.33 -3.78 5.06
C CYS A 73 -6.54 -3.11 3.69
N LEU A 74 -5.64 -2.22 3.27
CA LEU A 74 -5.69 -1.58 1.96
C LEU A 74 -5.53 -2.59 0.82
N ILE A 75 -4.62 -3.55 0.92
CA ILE A 75 -4.45 -4.63 -0.08
C ILE A 75 -5.75 -5.42 -0.22
N LEU A 76 -6.38 -5.79 0.91
CA LEU A 76 -7.67 -6.47 0.89
C LEU A 76 -8.78 -5.60 0.29
N ALA A 77 -8.78 -4.29 0.59
CA ALA A 77 -9.74 -3.35 0.03
C ALA A 77 -9.58 -3.20 -1.49
N ILE A 78 -8.34 -3.14 -2.00
CA ILE A 78 -8.04 -3.14 -3.45
C ILE A 78 -8.55 -4.41 -4.10
N TYR A 79 -8.34 -5.57 -3.49
CA TYR A 79 -8.86 -6.83 -3.99
C TYR A 79 -10.39 -6.79 -4.11
N GLN A 80 -11.10 -6.33 -3.08
CA GLN A 80 -12.55 -6.16 -3.12
C GLN A 80 -12.99 -5.15 -4.19
N LEU A 81 -12.30 -4.02 -4.31
CA LEU A 81 -12.58 -3.03 -5.34
C LEU A 81 -12.47 -3.63 -6.75
N PHE A 82 -11.43 -4.40 -7.04
CA PHE A 82 -11.24 -5.00 -8.35
C PHE A 82 -12.32 -6.05 -8.68
N THR A 83 -12.93 -6.68 -7.68
CA THR A 83 -14.06 -7.59 -7.89
C THR A 83 -15.37 -6.86 -8.25
N THR A 84 -15.45 -5.52 -8.11
CA THR A 84 -16.63 -4.73 -8.53
C THR A 84 -16.65 -4.41 -10.03
N TYR A 85 -15.64 -4.82 -10.77
CA TYR A 85 -15.47 -4.48 -12.18
C TYR A 85 -16.70 -4.86 -13.02
N HIS A 86 -17.29 -3.86 -13.71
CA HIS A 86 -18.51 -3.97 -14.52
C HIS A 86 -19.75 -4.53 -13.76
N ASP A 87 -19.79 -4.34 -12.44
CA ASP A 87 -20.92 -4.77 -11.61
C ASP A 87 -21.56 -3.54 -10.92
N PRO A 88 -22.58 -2.92 -11.52
CA PRO A 88 -23.26 -1.75 -10.93
C PRO A 88 -24.09 -2.09 -9.69
N GLU A 89 -24.33 -3.37 -9.42
CA GLU A 89 -25.03 -3.83 -8.22
C GLU A 89 -24.10 -4.32 -7.10
N ALA A 90 -22.78 -4.18 -7.25
CA ALA A 90 -21.78 -4.62 -6.29
C ALA A 90 -21.77 -3.79 -4.97
N ARG A 91 -22.94 -3.62 -4.33
CA ARG A 91 -23.08 -2.85 -3.07
C ARG A 91 -22.31 -3.49 -1.93
N GLU A 92 -22.40 -4.82 -1.80
CA GLU A 92 -21.70 -5.57 -0.75
C GLU A 92 -20.19 -5.45 -0.86
N LYS A 93 -19.66 -5.50 -2.08
CA LYS A 93 -18.22 -5.37 -2.34
C LYS A 93 -17.73 -3.94 -2.08
N ALA A 94 -18.51 -2.93 -2.51
CA ALA A 94 -18.21 -1.52 -2.24
C ALA A 94 -18.26 -1.22 -0.73
N TYR A 95 -19.26 -1.75 -0.01
CA TYR A 95 -19.34 -1.68 1.44
C TYR A 95 -18.12 -2.35 2.10
N SER A 96 -17.80 -3.58 1.70
CA SER A 96 -16.68 -4.35 2.27
C SER A 96 -15.33 -3.68 2.03
N ALA A 97 -15.09 -3.12 0.83
CA ALA A 97 -13.87 -2.39 0.53
C ALA A 97 -13.72 -1.15 1.42
N ALA A 98 -14.79 -0.36 1.56
CA ALA A 98 -14.80 0.82 2.39
C ALA A 98 -14.73 0.50 3.91
N LEU A 99 -15.35 -0.60 4.34
CA LEU A 99 -15.24 -1.10 5.70
C LEU A 99 -13.79 -1.49 6.04
N LEU A 100 -13.08 -2.15 5.13
CA LEU A 100 -11.66 -2.48 5.31
C LEU A 100 -10.79 -1.22 5.43
N ILE A 101 -11.04 -0.18 4.61
CA ILE A 101 -10.39 1.12 4.75
C ILE A 101 -10.72 1.73 6.12
N GLY A 102 -11.97 1.66 6.55
CA GLY A 102 -12.42 2.12 7.87
C GLY A 102 -11.68 1.40 9.00
N ILE A 103 -11.58 0.08 8.98
CA ILE A 103 -10.85 -0.71 9.98
C ILE A 103 -9.36 -0.31 10.01
N GLY A 104 -8.71 -0.25 8.85
CA GLY A 104 -7.32 0.20 8.77
C GLY A 104 -7.13 1.62 9.29
N SER A 105 -8.09 2.51 9.04
CA SER A 105 -8.05 3.91 9.49
C SER A 105 -8.19 4.09 11.00
N LEU A 106 -8.71 3.13 11.73
CA LEU A 106 -8.70 3.15 13.20
C LEU A 106 -7.27 3.11 13.77
N LEU A 107 -6.37 2.41 13.08
CA LEU A 107 -4.98 2.29 13.47
C LEU A 107 -4.11 3.37 12.82
N TRP A 108 -4.40 3.72 11.58
CA TRP A 108 -3.71 4.74 10.81
C TRP A 108 -4.70 5.61 10.04
N VAL A 109 -5.10 6.72 10.65
CA VAL A 109 -6.21 7.57 10.15
C VAL A 109 -5.99 8.10 8.73
N HIS A 110 -4.74 8.31 8.31
CA HIS A 110 -4.41 8.82 6.97
C HIS A 110 -4.82 7.87 5.83
N LEU A 111 -5.16 6.61 6.15
CA LEU A 111 -5.72 5.66 5.18
C LEU A 111 -7.03 6.17 4.56
N LEU A 112 -7.78 7.04 5.26
CA LEU A 112 -9.00 7.67 4.72
C LEU A 112 -8.74 8.49 3.45
N TRP A 113 -7.52 8.99 3.24
CA TRP A 113 -7.16 9.70 2.00
C TRP A 113 -7.22 8.83 0.75
N PHE A 114 -7.27 7.50 0.89
CA PHE A 114 -7.45 6.59 -0.23
C PHE A 114 -8.94 6.40 -0.61
N LEU A 115 -9.88 6.77 0.25
CA LEU A 115 -11.32 6.60 -0.04
C LEU A 115 -11.78 7.35 -1.31
N PRO A 116 -11.41 8.64 -1.53
CA PRO A 116 -11.74 9.33 -2.78
C PRO A 116 -11.16 8.62 -4.02
N LEU A 117 -9.96 8.06 -3.89
CA LEU A 117 -9.33 7.29 -4.96
C LEU A 117 -10.12 6.01 -5.29
N PHE A 118 -10.68 5.35 -4.28
CA PHE A 118 -11.56 4.20 -4.48
C PHE A 118 -12.84 4.58 -5.24
N TRP A 119 -13.41 5.76 -4.99
CA TRP A 119 -14.55 6.26 -5.78
C TRP A 119 -14.17 6.51 -7.24
N LEU A 120 -12.99 7.08 -7.50
CA LEU A 120 -12.45 7.21 -8.86
C LEU A 120 -12.24 5.83 -9.51
N GLY A 121 -11.74 4.85 -8.75
CA GLY A 121 -11.63 3.46 -9.21
C GLY A 121 -12.98 2.86 -9.59
N MET A 122 -13.99 2.98 -8.72
CA MET A 122 -15.35 2.52 -9.02
C MET A 122 -15.96 3.23 -10.23
N TYR A 123 -15.66 4.51 -10.43
CA TYR A 123 -16.08 5.26 -11.61
C TYR A 123 -15.47 4.68 -12.89
N ASN A 124 -14.16 4.47 -12.91
CA ASN A 124 -13.44 3.88 -14.04
C ASN A 124 -13.93 2.45 -14.35
N PHE A 125 -14.26 1.67 -13.31
CA PHE A 125 -14.76 0.29 -13.45
C PHE A 125 -16.24 0.23 -13.82
N ARG A 126 -16.92 1.37 -14.02
CA ARG A 126 -18.37 1.47 -14.29
C ARG A 126 -19.24 0.79 -13.23
N SER A 127 -18.76 0.75 -12.00
CA SER A 127 -19.46 0.22 -10.82
C SER A 127 -19.97 1.32 -9.88
N LEU A 128 -19.60 2.58 -10.10
CA LEU A 128 -20.05 3.69 -9.28
C LEU A 128 -21.49 4.05 -9.63
N THR A 129 -22.40 3.74 -8.72
CA THR A 129 -23.80 4.17 -8.72
C THR A 129 -24.11 4.89 -7.42
N SER A 130 -25.20 5.64 -7.33
CA SER A 130 -25.61 6.27 -6.06
C SER A 130 -25.74 5.25 -4.93
N ARG A 131 -26.14 4.02 -5.25
CA ARG A 131 -26.32 2.94 -4.27
C ARG A 131 -24.97 2.39 -3.78
N THR A 132 -24.00 2.18 -4.68
CA THR A 132 -22.65 1.70 -4.32
C THR A 132 -21.85 2.80 -3.59
N PHE A 133 -22.05 4.07 -3.96
CA PHE A 133 -21.47 5.21 -3.25
C PHE A 133 -21.98 5.29 -1.81
N ILE A 134 -23.31 5.24 -1.59
CA ILE A 134 -23.89 5.23 -0.24
C ILE A 134 -23.43 4.00 0.54
N ALA A 135 -23.36 2.82 -0.10
CA ALA A 135 -22.86 1.61 0.54
C ALA A 135 -21.40 1.78 1.02
N SER A 136 -20.53 2.43 0.24
CA SER A 136 -19.17 2.71 0.65
C SER A 136 -19.09 3.70 1.82
N LEU A 137 -19.90 4.75 1.83
CA LEU A 137 -19.99 5.66 2.98
C LEU A 137 -20.46 4.94 4.24
N LEU A 138 -21.48 4.07 4.11
CA LEU A 138 -21.97 3.26 5.22
C LEU A 138 -20.89 2.30 5.73
N GLY A 139 -20.01 1.74 4.85
CA GLY A 139 -18.91 0.89 5.27
C GLY A 139 -17.96 1.58 6.24
N VAL A 140 -17.51 2.79 5.90
CA VAL A 140 -16.68 3.61 6.80
C VAL A 140 -17.48 4.06 8.03
N ALA A 141 -18.71 4.56 7.83
CA ALA A 141 -19.55 5.04 8.92
C ALA A 141 -19.80 3.95 9.98
N THR A 142 -19.98 2.70 9.58
CA THR A 142 -20.16 1.58 10.51
C THR A 142 -18.98 1.44 11.47
N VAL A 143 -17.75 1.53 10.97
CA VAL A 143 -16.55 1.41 11.81
C VAL A 143 -16.48 2.56 12.82
N TYR A 144 -16.71 3.80 12.35
CA TYR A 144 -16.66 4.97 13.21
C TYR A 144 -17.87 5.06 14.17
N TRP A 145 -18.99 4.46 13.81
CA TRP A 145 -20.13 4.32 14.71
C TRP A 145 -19.76 3.48 15.95
N PHE A 146 -19.09 2.34 15.74
CA PHE A 146 -18.61 1.52 16.85
C PHE A 146 -17.55 2.24 17.68
N LEU A 147 -16.63 2.97 17.03
CA LEU A 147 -15.64 3.79 17.74
C LEU A 147 -16.32 4.87 18.60
N LEU A 148 -17.32 5.57 18.07
CA LEU A 148 -18.09 6.56 18.83
C LEU A 148 -18.81 5.92 20.03
N GLY A 149 -19.46 4.77 19.83
CA GLY A 149 -20.09 4.01 20.93
C GLY A 149 -19.08 3.67 22.03
N TRP A 150 -17.87 3.27 21.66
CA TRP A 150 -16.79 3.01 22.63
C TRP A 150 -16.34 4.29 23.36
N CYS A 151 -16.17 5.42 22.64
CA CYS A 151 -15.83 6.72 23.24
C CYS A 151 -16.88 7.21 24.24
N VAL A 152 -18.16 7.02 23.92
CA VAL A 152 -19.28 7.35 24.82
C VAL A 152 -19.23 6.47 26.08
N TRP A 153 -18.97 5.18 25.92
CA TRP A 153 -18.84 4.23 27.04
C TRP A 153 -17.69 4.61 27.99
N GLN A 154 -16.53 4.94 27.42
CA GLN A 154 -15.33 5.33 28.16
C GLN A 154 -15.39 6.78 28.68
N ARG A 155 -16.35 7.58 28.22
CA ARG A 155 -16.44 9.05 28.45
C ARG A 155 -15.18 9.80 28.03
N ASP A 156 -14.43 9.26 27.06
CA ASP A 156 -13.21 9.84 26.52
C ASP A 156 -13.34 10.02 24.99
N PHE A 157 -13.49 11.27 24.57
CA PHE A 157 -13.58 11.64 23.15
C PHE A 157 -12.20 11.95 22.54
N MET A 158 -11.11 11.91 23.32
CA MET A 158 -9.77 12.16 22.78
C MET A 158 -9.38 11.10 21.73
N LEU A 159 -9.79 9.84 21.94
CA LEU A 159 -9.56 8.75 20.99
C LEU A 159 -10.15 9.02 19.59
N PHE A 160 -11.23 9.80 19.54
CA PHE A 160 -11.85 10.22 18.28
C PHE A 160 -11.19 11.48 17.71
N ASN A 161 -11.03 12.53 18.53
CA ASN A 161 -10.61 13.84 18.07
C ASN A 161 -9.13 13.91 17.66
N VAL A 162 -8.23 13.24 18.41
CA VAL A 162 -6.79 13.32 18.17
C VAL A 162 -6.40 12.79 16.79
N PRO A 163 -6.82 11.58 16.34
CA PRO A 163 -6.49 11.09 15.02
C PRO A 163 -6.98 12.01 13.89
N PHE A 164 -8.23 12.51 13.99
CA PHE A 164 -8.76 13.41 12.98
C PHE A 164 -8.06 14.77 12.93
N SER A 165 -7.56 15.26 14.06
CA SER A 165 -6.79 16.49 14.09
C SER A 165 -5.44 16.38 13.35
N THR A 166 -4.87 15.18 13.29
CA THR A 166 -3.62 14.92 12.55
C THR A 166 -3.84 14.82 11.05
N LEU A 167 -5.02 14.37 10.60
CA LEU A 167 -5.36 14.21 9.20
C LEU A 167 -5.23 15.51 8.40
N PHE A 168 -5.53 16.66 9.02
CA PHE A 168 -5.51 17.97 8.36
C PHE A 168 -4.23 18.76 8.60
N LYS A 169 -3.27 18.22 9.35
CA LYS A 169 -1.97 18.88 9.58
C LYS A 169 -1.01 18.60 8.42
N VAL A 170 -1.19 19.35 7.35
CA VAL A 170 -0.28 19.29 6.20
C VAL A 170 1.01 20.02 6.55
N ARG A 171 2.14 19.36 6.38
CA ARG A 171 3.47 19.93 6.48
C ARG A 171 4.33 19.32 5.39
N LEU A 172 4.84 20.15 4.50
CA LEU A 172 5.70 19.68 3.41
C LEU A 172 6.94 18.98 3.96
N LEU A 173 7.38 17.95 3.25
CA LEU A 173 8.52 17.13 3.61
C LEU A 173 9.75 18.00 3.85
N ALA A 174 10.31 17.90 5.06
CA ALA A 174 11.61 18.48 5.38
C ALA A 174 12.70 17.53 4.87
N THR A 175 13.53 18.02 3.96
CA THR A 175 14.64 17.22 3.39
C THR A 175 15.84 17.14 4.32
N ASP A 176 15.85 17.97 5.36
CA ASP A 176 16.95 18.06 6.31
C ASP A 176 16.92 16.85 7.27
N GLY A 177 17.88 15.94 7.11
CA GLY A 177 18.03 14.79 8.01
C GLY A 177 17.73 13.43 7.40
N ILE A 178 17.21 13.37 6.17
CA ILE A 178 17.04 12.09 5.47
C ILE A 178 18.42 11.56 5.06
N VAL A 179 18.72 10.33 5.46
CA VAL A 179 19.99 9.67 5.12
C VAL A 179 20.09 9.47 3.61
N LEU A 180 21.28 9.68 3.03
CA LEU A 180 21.51 9.53 1.59
C LEU A 180 21.02 8.17 1.06
N LEU A 181 21.15 7.11 1.85
CA LEU A 181 20.75 5.77 1.49
C LEU A 181 19.22 5.63 1.34
N ASP A 182 18.46 6.37 2.16
CA ASP A 182 16.99 6.42 2.07
C ASP A 182 16.56 7.13 0.80
N TRP A 183 17.19 8.25 0.48
CA TRP A 183 16.97 8.96 -0.79
C TRP A 183 17.24 8.07 -2.01
N ILE A 184 18.33 7.31 -2.02
CA ILE A 184 18.65 6.39 -3.13
C ILE A 184 17.55 5.34 -3.28
N SER A 185 17.08 4.75 -2.17
CA SER A 185 16.04 3.73 -2.20
C SER A 185 14.71 4.28 -2.70
N ILE A 186 14.29 5.43 -2.17
CA ILE A 186 13.02 6.10 -2.52
C ILE A 186 13.03 6.50 -4.00
N MET A 187 14.11 7.15 -4.44
CA MET A 187 14.27 7.58 -5.82
C MET A 187 14.32 6.40 -6.79
N ALA A 188 14.96 5.29 -6.41
CA ALA A 188 14.99 4.08 -7.23
C ALA A 188 13.57 3.50 -7.41
N ILE A 189 12.80 3.35 -6.33
CA ILE A 189 11.43 2.84 -6.38
C ILE A 189 10.54 3.80 -7.20
N ALA A 190 10.62 5.11 -6.94
CA ALA A 190 9.83 6.10 -7.65
C ALA A 190 10.16 6.13 -9.15
N LEU A 191 11.44 6.15 -9.52
CA LEU A 191 11.88 6.15 -10.92
C LEU A 191 11.39 4.90 -11.65
N LEU A 192 11.58 3.72 -11.06
CA LEU A 192 11.10 2.47 -11.64
C LEU A 192 9.59 2.44 -11.79
N THR A 193 8.85 2.95 -10.80
CA THR A 193 7.39 3.05 -10.87
C THR A 193 6.96 3.98 -12.00
N VAL A 194 7.63 5.12 -12.18
CA VAL A 194 7.36 6.05 -13.29
C VAL A 194 7.66 5.39 -14.64
N VAL A 195 8.82 4.74 -14.79
CA VAL A 195 9.19 4.05 -16.04
C VAL A 195 8.18 2.94 -16.36
N ALA A 196 7.80 2.13 -15.37
CA ALA A 196 6.80 1.08 -15.53
C ALA A 196 5.43 1.67 -15.93
N SER A 197 5.00 2.75 -15.28
CA SER A 197 3.74 3.43 -15.58
C SER A 197 3.72 4.01 -16.98
N LEU A 198 4.79 4.68 -17.42
CA LEU A 198 4.91 5.21 -18.77
C LEU A 198 4.89 4.09 -19.82
N ASN A 199 5.59 2.99 -19.55
CA ASN A 199 5.57 1.84 -20.46
C ASN A 199 4.16 1.26 -20.63
N ILE A 200 3.43 1.08 -19.51
CA ILE A 200 2.05 0.59 -19.53
C ILE A 200 1.15 1.53 -20.36
N VAL A 201 1.27 2.84 -20.18
CA VAL A 201 0.46 3.82 -20.94
C VAL A 201 0.82 3.81 -22.41
N MET A 202 2.10 3.62 -22.78
CA MET A 202 2.55 3.60 -24.18
C MET A 202 2.18 2.31 -24.92
N HIS A 203 2.11 1.18 -24.23
CA HIS A 203 1.81 -0.15 -24.81
C HIS A 203 0.41 -0.67 -24.43
N ASP A 204 -0.51 0.25 -24.15
CA ASP A 204 -1.86 0.00 -23.64
C ASP A 204 -2.69 -0.99 -24.49
N THR A 205 -2.38 -1.12 -25.80
CA THR A 205 -3.14 -1.95 -26.74
C THR A 205 -2.89 -3.46 -26.58
N GLU A 206 -1.85 -3.87 -25.88
CA GLU A 206 -1.48 -5.28 -25.74
C GLU A 206 -2.26 -6.01 -24.63
N ASP A 207 -2.74 -5.27 -23.63
CA ASP A 207 -3.45 -5.80 -22.48
C ASP A 207 -4.97 -5.84 -22.67
N SER A 208 -5.65 -6.74 -21.93
CA SER A 208 -7.11 -6.79 -21.92
C SER A 208 -7.68 -5.47 -21.34
N LEU A 209 -8.87 -5.06 -21.80
CA LEU A 209 -9.55 -3.86 -21.30
C LEU A 209 -9.68 -3.85 -19.76
N ARG A 210 -9.90 -5.02 -19.17
CA ARG A 210 -9.98 -5.20 -17.72
C ARG A 210 -8.65 -4.92 -17.02
N SER A 211 -7.58 -5.55 -17.51
CA SER A 211 -6.22 -5.37 -16.94
C SER A 211 -5.76 -3.91 -17.06
N ARG A 212 -6.06 -3.27 -18.18
CA ARG A 212 -5.76 -1.84 -18.42
C ARG A 212 -6.39 -0.93 -17.38
N GLN A 213 -7.67 -1.14 -17.06
CA GLN A 213 -8.36 -0.33 -16.06
C GLN A 213 -7.81 -0.58 -14.65
N PHE A 214 -7.44 -1.81 -14.32
CA PHE A 214 -6.80 -2.11 -13.05
C PHE A 214 -5.41 -1.48 -12.93
N LEU A 215 -4.59 -1.58 -13.98
CA LEU A 215 -3.27 -0.96 -14.03
C LEU A 215 -3.37 0.57 -13.97
N SER A 216 -4.33 1.16 -14.68
CA SER A 216 -4.59 2.61 -14.62
C SER A 216 -4.96 3.07 -13.20
N PHE A 217 -5.77 2.29 -12.48
CA PHE A 217 -6.06 2.56 -11.06
C PHE A 217 -4.80 2.47 -10.18
N LEU A 218 -3.95 1.46 -10.39
CA LEU A 218 -2.70 1.31 -9.65
C LEU A 218 -1.70 2.45 -9.95
N ILE A 219 -1.66 2.94 -11.19
CA ILE A 219 -0.88 4.14 -11.56
C ILE A 219 -1.40 5.36 -10.79
N ALA A 220 -2.72 5.59 -10.79
CA ALA A 220 -3.32 6.69 -10.05
C ALA A 220 -3.04 6.56 -8.53
N MET A 221 -3.08 5.34 -8.00
CA MET A 221 -2.77 5.05 -6.60
C MET A 221 -1.31 5.34 -6.25
N SER A 222 -0.37 4.98 -7.14
CA SER A 222 1.05 5.28 -6.91
C SER A 222 1.32 6.79 -6.92
N VAL A 223 0.76 7.52 -7.90
CA VAL A 223 0.86 8.98 -7.96
C VAL A 223 0.26 9.63 -6.71
N TRP A 224 -0.89 9.14 -6.25
CA TRP A 224 -1.55 9.64 -5.05
C TRP A 224 -0.71 9.40 -3.79
N ALA A 225 -0.19 8.18 -3.60
CA ALA A 225 0.64 7.82 -2.45
C ALA A 225 1.96 8.63 -2.42
N PHE A 226 2.65 8.79 -3.55
CA PHE A 226 3.84 9.64 -3.63
C PHE A 226 3.52 11.12 -3.40
N SER A 227 2.37 11.61 -3.87
CA SER A 227 1.95 12.99 -3.58
C SER A 227 1.72 13.21 -2.08
N LEU A 228 1.09 12.26 -1.40
CA LEU A 228 0.89 12.30 0.05
C LEU A 228 2.21 12.18 0.81
N TYR A 229 3.17 11.40 0.31
CA TYR A 229 4.53 11.32 0.86
C TYR A 229 5.19 12.71 0.97
N PHE A 230 5.07 13.54 -0.06
CA PHE A 230 5.64 14.89 -0.05
C PHE A 230 4.82 15.91 0.77
N LEU A 231 3.52 15.66 0.95
CA LEU A 231 2.62 16.56 1.67
C LEU A 231 2.66 16.38 3.19
N TYR A 232 3.05 15.20 3.68
CA TYR A 232 2.97 14.84 5.09
C TYR A 232 4.32 14.40 5.65
N ASP A 233 5.13 15.36 6.10
CA ASP A 233 6.47 15.13 6.65
C ASP A 233 6.48 14.12 7.82
N GLN A 234 5.54 14.23 8.74
CA GLN A 234 5.52 13.41 9.97
C GLN A 234 5.15 11.93 9.75
N VAL A 235 4.50 11.62 8.63
CA VAL A 235 4.00 10.28 8.26
C VAL A 235 4.43 9.90 6.85
N SER A 236 5.50 10.49 6.36
CA SER A 236 6.00 10.28 5.00
C SER A 236 6.40 8.81 4.77
N GLU A 237 7.10 8.19 5.70
CA GLU A 237 7.49 6.79 5.61
C GLU A 237 6.29 5.84 5.46
N GLU A 238 5.20 6.16 6.14
CA GLU A 238 3.96 5.39 6.11
C GLU A 238 3.30 5.44 4.72
N PHE A 239 3.33 6.60 4.07
CA PHE A 239 2.86 6.74 2.69
C PHE A 239 3.80 6.04 1.69
N LEU A 240 5.11 6.00 1.97
CA LEU A 240 6.06 5.26 1.16
C LEU A 240 5.80 3.74 1.22
N GLU A 241 5.56 3.20 2.43
CA GLU A 241 5.15 1.80 2.61
C GLU A 241 3.89 1.48 1.79
N THR A 242 2.91 2.39 1.82
CA THR A 242 1.68 2.26 1.02
C THR A 242 1.95 2.33 -0.48
N ALA A 243 2.88 3.18 -0.94
CA ALA A 243 3.28 3.30 -2.35
C ALA A 243 3.94 2.02 -2.89
N CYS A 244 4.58 1.21 -2.02
CA CYS A 244 5.18 -0.07 -2.41
C CYS A 244 4.13 -1.08 -2.93
N VAL A 245 2.86 -0.95 -2.52
CA VAL A 245 1.77 -1.84 -2.97
C VAL A 245 1.54 -1.73 -4.48
N PRO A 246 1.13 -0.57 -5.03
CA PRO A 246 0.95 -0.44 -6.48
C PRO A 246 2.26 -0.55 -7.23
N ALA A 247 3.38 -0.03 -6.70
CA ALA A 247 4.69 -0.09 -7.33
C ALA A 247 5.13 -1.52 -7.62
N SER A 248 4.94 -2.44 -6.67
CA SER A 248 5.32 -3.85 -6.83
C SER A 248 4.60 -4.53 -8.01
N ILE A 249 3.32 -4.23 -8.23
CA ILE A 249 2.53 -4.79 -9.34
C ILE A 249 2.94 -4.13 -10.66
N LEU A 250 3.07 -2.81 -10.70
CA LEU A 250 3.43 -2.06 -11.92
C LEU A 250 4.81 -2.45 -12.44
N ILE A 251 5.79 -2.55 -11.55
CA ILE A 251 7.15 -2.96 -11.89
C ILE A 251 7.19 -4.44 -12.31
N ALA A 252 6.43 -5.30 -11.63
CA ALA A 252 6.31 -6.70 -12.03
C ALA A 252 5.68 -6.83 -13.42
N HIS A 253 4.66 -6.04 -13.74
CA HIS A 253 4.06 -5.99 -15.07
C HIS A 253 5.09 -5.58 -16.14
N PHE A 254 5.84 -4.49 -15.89
CA PHE A 254 6.88 -4.01 -16.79
C PHE A 254 7.90 -5.10 -17.13
N PHE A 255 8.45 -5.78 -16.13
CA PHE A 255 9.46 -6.82 -16.34
C PHE A 255 8.90 -8.13 -16.93
N THR A 256 7.59 -8.36 -16.82
CA THR A 256 6.97 -9.56 -17.39
C THR A 256 6.60 -9.37 -18.85
N VAL A 257 6.01 -8.23 -19.19
CA VAL A 257 5.45 -7.97 -20.53
C VAL A 257 6.51 -7.45 -21.50
N THR A 258 7.38 -6.56 -21.04
CA THR A 258 8.38 -5.94 -21.91
C THR A 258 9.55 -6.90 -22.16
N ARG A 259 9.72 -7.32 -23.42
CA ARG A 259 10.81 -8.21 -23.86
C ARG A 259 11.95 -7.39 -24.45
N GLY A 260 13.19 -7.65 -24.00
CA GLY A 260 14.37 -7.02 -24.56
C GLY A 260 15.62 -7.26 -23.73
N LYS A 261 16.81 -7.23 -24.37
CA LYS A 261 18.08 -7.40 -23.65
C LYS A 261 18.30 -6.31 -22.58
N ILE A 262 17.87 -5.08 -22.87
CA ILE A 262 18.00 -3.94 -21.94
C ILE A 262 17.13 -4.18 -20.72
N VAL A 263 15.87 -4.62 -20.90
CA VAL A 263 14.93 -4.90 -19.79
C VAL A 263 15.42 -6.06 -18.95
N PHE A 264 15.98 -7.10 -19.58
CA PHE A 264 16.58 -8.23 -18.87
C PHE A 264 17.73 -7.76 -17.96
N TRP A 265 18.67 -6.99 -18.48
CA TRP A 265 19.77 -6.45 -17.67
C TRP A 265 19.30 -5.44 -16.61
N SER A 266 18.31 -4.61 -16.92
CA SER A 266 17.73 -3.67 -15.95
C SER A 266 17.05 -4.38 -14.79
N PHE A 267 16.42 -5.55 -15.01
CA PHE A 267 15.89 -6.38 -13.94
C PHE A 267 16.97 -6.81 -12.95
N PHE A 268 18.07 -7.39 -13.46
CA PHE A 268 19.15 -7.84 -12.59
C PHE A 268 19.84 -6.69 -11.88
N THR A 269 20.04 -5.55 -12.55
CA THR A 269 20.62 -4.36 -11.92
C THR A 269 19.70 -3.81 -10.82
N THR A 270 18.40 -3.77 -11.05
CA THR A 270 17.43 -3.34 -10.03
C THR A 270 17.47 -4.26 -8.80
N VAL A 271 17.37 -5.56 -8.99
CA VAL A 271 17.43 -6.52 -7.90
C VAL A 271 18.77 -6.43 -7.18
N ALA A 272 19.88 -6.33 -7.90
CA ALA A 272 21.22 -6.20 -7.32
C ALA A 272 21.37 -4.92 -6.48
N VAL A 273 20.85 -3.77 -6.96
CA VAL A 273 20.86 -2.51 -6.22
C VAL A 273 20.04 -2.61 -4.95
N LEU A 274 18.81 -3.15 -5.02
CA LEU A 274 17.95 -3.32 -3.84
C LEU A 274 18.56 -4.27 -2.80
N VAL A 275 19.16 -5.36 -3.24
CA VAL A 275 19.86 -6.31 -2.35
C VAL A 275 21.11 -5.68 -1.77
N ALA A 276 21.89 -4.94 -2.57
CA ALA A 276 23.09 -4.24 -2.08
C ALA A 276 22.74 -3.17 -1.03
N THR A 277 21.68 -2.39 -1.23
CA THR A 277 21.20 -1.42 -0.24
C THR A 277 20.79 -2.10 1.07
N LEU A 278 20.12 -3.24 0.98
CA LEU A 278 19.76 -4.05 2.14
C LEU A 278 21.02 -4.54 2.89
N PHE A 279 22.03 -5.08 2.18
CA PHE A 279 23.28 -5.51 2.81
C PHE A 279 24.05 -4.38 3.47
N ILE A 280 24.15 -3.21 2.82
CA ILE A 280 24.83 -2.03 3.37
C ILE A 280 24.13 -1.57 4.66
N ARG A 281 22.80 -1.61 4.69
CA ARG A 281 22.05 -1.24 5.90
C ARG A 281 22.25 -2.22 7.04
N ILE A 282 22.21 -3.52 6.78
CA ILE A 282 22.50 -4.54 7.78
C ILE A 282 23.92 -4.37 8.33
N TRP A 283 24.89 -4.11 7.44
CA TRP A 283 26.29 -3.89 7.84
C TRP A 283 26.48 -2.65 8.72
N ASN A 284 25.75 -1.57 8.44
CA ASN A 284 25.80 -0.36 9.26
C ASN A 284 25.08 -0.49 10.61
N PHE A 285 24.26 -1.52 10.78
CA PHE A 285 23.56 -1.83 12.04
C PHE A 285 24.36 -2.76 12.96
N LEU A 286 25.30 -3.52 12.42
CA LEU A 286 26.24 -4.40 13.17
C LEU A 286 27.44 -3.64 13.68
#